data_589cb1a9db58c3b69b03f6b251dbbddf
#
_entry.id   589cb1a9db58c3b69b03f6b251dbbddf
#
_cell.length_a   1.000
_cell.length_b   1.000
_cell.length_c   1.000
_cell.angle_alpha   90.00
_cell.angle_beta   90.00
_cell.angle_gamma   90.00
#
_symmetry.space_group_name_H-M   'P 1'
#
loop_
_entity.id
_entity.type
_entity.pdbx_description
1 polymer ?
#
loop_
_entity_poly.entity_id
_entity_poly.type
_entity_poly.pdbx_seq_one_letter_code
_entity_poly.pdbx_strand_id
1 'polypeptide(L)'
;MNILSNLDFSKKIKENPDGNYLFYGEEDYLKSHALKSLKDAMGIDETLEIFNYIQMDVLDYTADKLIDTLSMPPMMAERKLVVLNGLNIKKMSNKQNISEYNDFLDALAHLEEFDYNNFVLVLPHGNITEELPKKAPTGALKDLSERLQPVKFESPTPQKLALWAMRHFEHYGISASQADCAFLIDYCTNDMFTLSNEVEKLSLYARSKGRDHLVREDISLVCSAEMEYGAFEFSNAILDGRKNDALSILSIMKFKQIDPLIIMGELSGIFSDLLRIKIMMLAGKNNQQISEETGINPHKVGIYTNSARRMELDRLQKTIELTREADLAMKYRFDSGYFHLEKLICSL
;
A
#
# COMPACT_ATOMS: atom_id res chain seq x y z
N MET A 1 -16.83 17.73 -16.62
CA MET A 1 -15.67 16.83 -16.47
C MET A 1 -16.07 15.68 -15.56
N ASN A 2 -15.89 14.45 -15.99
CA ASN A 2 -16.29 13.25 -15.24
C ASN A 2 -15.03 12.53 -14.76
N ILE A 3 -14.86 12.37 -13.43
CA ILE A 3 -13.78 11.55 -12.85
C ILE A 3 -14.28 10.11 -12.84
N LEU A 4 -13.54 9.21 -13.47
CA LEU A 4 -13.89 7.80 -13.49
C LEU A 4 -13.48 7.12 -12.19
N SER A 5 -14.32 6.22 -11.71
CA SER A 5 -13.87 5.23 -10.73
C SER A 5 -13.08 4.12 -11.41
N ASN A 6 -12.33 3.32 -10.63
CA ASN A 6 -11.66 2.11 -11.15
C ASN A 6 -12.63 1.17 -11.88
N LEU A 7 -13.86 1.02 -11.36
CA LEU A 7 -14.88 0.16 -11.98
C LEU A 7 -15.39 0.72 -13.32
N ASP A 8 -15.59 2.03 -13.41
CA ASP A 8 -16.05 2.67 -14.65
C ASP A 8 -14.93 2.65 -15.70
N PHE A 9 -13.69 2.86 -15.28
CA PHE A 9 -12.52 2.68 -16.16
C PHE A 9 -12.45 1.25 -16.72
N SER A 10 -12.58 0.24 -15.86
CA SER A 10 -12.55 -1.17 -16.28
C SER A 10 -13.66 -1.55 -17.25
N LYS A 11 -14.83 -0.90 -17.19
CA LYS A 11 -15.89 -1.06 -18.18
C LYS A 11 -15.55 -0.36 -19.49
N LYS A 12 -15.08 0.89 -19.39
CA LYS A 12 -14.74 1.70 -20.55
C LYS A 12 -13.69 1.05 -21.43
N ILE A 13 -12.59 0.53 -20.86
CA ILE A 13 -11.50 -0.09 -21.66
C ILE A 13 -11.91 -1.40 -22.35
N LYS A 14 -12.97 -2.08 -21.86
CA LYS A 14 -13.53 -3.26 -22.55
C LYS A 14 -14.31 -2.89 -23.81
N GLU A 15 -14.92 -1.71 -23.82
CA GLU A 15 -15.68 -1.20 -24.96
C GLU A 15 -14.75 -0.47 -25.95
N ASN A 16 -13.89 0.39 -25.42
CA ASN A 16 -12.88 1.11 -26.19
C ASN A 16 -11.66 1.39 -25.29
N PRO A 17 -10.49 0.77 -25.56
CA PRO A 17 -9.27 1.01 -24.80
C PRO A 17 -8.60 2.34 -25.10
N ASP A 18 -9.01 3.05 -26.17
CA ASP A 18 -8.38 4.29 -26.58
C ASP A 18 -8.60 5.43 -25.60
N GLY A 19 -7.53 6.19 -25.35
CA GLY A 19 -7.61 7.41 -24.56
C GLY A 19 -6.34 7.73 -23.79
N ASN A 20 -6.34 8.96 -23.26
CA ASN A 20 -5.28 9.47 -22.41
C ASN A 20 -5.81 9.59 -20.98
N TYR A 21 -5.09 9.03 -20.00
CA TYR A 21 -5.58 8.86 -18.65
C TYR A 21 -4.63 9.44 -17.60
N LEU A 22 -5.21 9.96 -16.52
CA LEU A 22 -4.51 10.35 -15.32
C LEU A 22 -4.90 9.39 -14.18
N PHE A 23 -3.98 8.51 -13.77
CA PHE A 23 -4.18 7.61 -12.63
C PHE A 23 -3.69 8.26 -11.35
N TYR A 24 -4.57 8.46 -10.39
CA TYR A 24 -4.26 9.04 -9.09
C TYR A 24 -5.09 8.41 -7.97
N GLY A 25 -4.73 8.66 -6.72
CA GLY A 25 -5.40 8.09 -5.54
C GLY A 25 -4.47 7.22 -4.71
N GLU A 26 -5.03 6.55 -3.70
CA GLU A 26 -4.29 5.90 -2.64
C GLU A 26 -3.80 4.49 -3.00
N GLU A 27 -4.52 3.78 -3.92
CA GLU A 27 -4.34 2.34 -4.11
C GLU A 27 -3.47 2.03 -5.34
N ASP A 28 -2.18 1.84 -5.09
CA ASP A 28 -1.18 1.58 -6.15
C ASP A 28 -1.37 0.20 -6.81
N TYR A 29 -1.84 -0.81 -6.08
CA TYR A 29 -2.18 -2.11 -6.66
C TYR A 29 -3.23 -1.99 -7.75
N LEU A 30 -4.32 -1.26 -7.47
CA LEU A 30 -5.39 -1.07 -8.44
C LEU A 30 -4.93 -0.26 -9.66
N LYS A 31 -4.02 0.73 -9.50
CA LYS A 31 -3.41 1.45 -10.64
C LYS A 31 -2.60 0.49 -11.52
N SER A 32 -1.75 -0.34 -10.92
CA SER A 32 -0.94 -1.33 -11.63
C SER A 32 -1.80 -2.37 -12.35
N HIS A 33 -2.86 -2.86 -11.70
CA HIS A 33 -3.81 -3.79 -12.31
C HIS A 33 -4.59 -3.15 -13.46
N ALA A 34 -5.02 -1.90 -13.30
CA ALA A 34 -5.72 -1.15 -14.34
C ALA A 34 -4.84 -0.91 -15.57
N LEU A 35 -3.55 -0.60 -15.35
CA LEU A 35 -2.57 -0.43 -16.42
C LEU A 35 -2.35 -1.72 -17.19
N LYS A 36 -2.19 -2.86 -16.48
CA LYS A 36 -2.10 -4.18 -17.10
C LYS A 36 -3.35 -4.49 -17.93
N SER A 37 -4.54 -4.24 -17.37
CA SER A 37 -5.80 -4.47 -18.06
C SER A 37 -5.96 -3.60 -19.32
N LEU A 38 -5.46 -2.36 -19.29
CA LEU A 38 -5.44 -1.48 -20.47
C LEU A 38 -4.51 -2.03 -21.56
N LYS A 39 -3.28 -2.44 -21.17
CA LYS A 39 -2.31 -3.07 -22.07
C LYS A 39 -2.91 -4.30 -22.75
N ASP A 40 -3.55 -5.18 -21.97
CA ASP A 40 -4.19 -6.40 -22.47
C ASP A 40 -5.35 -6.07 -23.41
N ALA A 41 -6.17 -5.07 -23.09
CA ALA A 41 -7.30 -4.64 -23.92
C ALA A 41 -6.85 -4.00 -25.25
N MET A 42 -5.68 -3.37 -25.29
CA MET A 42 -5.07 -2.84 -26.52
C MET A 42 -4.50 -3.94 -27.41
N GLY A 43 -4.37 -5.18 -26.93
CA GLY A 43 -3.83 -6.30 -27.71
C GLY A 43 -2.38 -6.08 -28.19
N ILE A 44 -1.55 -5.44 -27.36
CA ILE A 44 -0.14 -5.20 -27.70
C ILE A 44 0.58 -6.55 -27.82
N ASP A 45 1.13 -6.83 -28.99
CA ASP A 45 1.88 -8.06 -29.27
C ASP A 45 3.14 -8.13 -28.40
N GLU A 46 3.32 -9.24 -27.69
CA GLU A 46 4.48 -9.45 -26.80
C GLU A 46 5.82 -9.33 -27.52
N THR A 47 5.89 -9.70 -28.80
CA THR A 47 7.12 -9.61 -29.61
C THR A 47 7.46 -8.17 -30.01
N LEU A 48 6.47 -7.29 -30.02
CA LEU A 48 6.59 -5.86 -30.36
C LEU A 48 6.42 -4.95 -29.15
N GLU A 49 6.32 -5.53 -27.95
CA GLU A 49 6.07 -4.79 -26.70
C GLU A 49 7.11 -3.70 -26.48
N ILE A 50 8.37 -3.97 -26.74
CA ILE A 50 9.47 -3.00 -26.55
C ILE A 50 9.30 -1.72 -27.36
N PHE A 51 8.53 -1.75 -28.45
CA PHE A 51 8.27 -0.60 -29.33
C PHE A 51 6.92 0.06 -29.05
N ASN A 52 5.93 -0.72 -28.60
CA ASN A 52 4.54 -0.29 -28.49
C ASN A 52 4.05 -0.13 -27.04
N TYR A 53 4.86 -0.52 -26.04
CA TYR A 53 4.61 -0.29 -24.62
C TYR A 53 5.82 0.36 -23.98
N ILE A 54 5.80 1.67 -23.83
CA ILE A 54 6.94 2.45 -23.37
C ILE A 54 6.64 2.95 -21.96
N GLN A 55 7.47 2.55 -21.01
CA GLN A 55 7.41 3.06 -19.64
C GLN A 55 8.55 4.04 -19.40
N MET A 56 8.21 5.22 -18.93
CA MET A 56 9.13 6.26 -18.49
C MET A 56 8.99 6.44 -16.97
N ASP A 57 10.09 6.47 -16.27
CA ASP A 57 10.14 6.83 -14.85
C ASP A 57 10.58 8.28 -14.68
N VAL A 58 10.27 8.87 -13.53
CA VAL A 58 10.67 10.25 -13.19
C VAL A 58 12.17 10.50 -13.32
N LEU A 59 13.01 9.48 -13.10
CA LEU A 59 14.47 9.59 -13.21
C LEU A 59 14.94 9.77 -14.66
N ASP A 60 14.18 9.28 -15.63
CA ASP A 60 14.49 9.36 -17.06
C ASP A 60 13.70 10.46 -17.76
N TYR A 61 12.77 11.10 -17.06
CA TYR A 61 11.87 12.09 -17.62
C TYR A 61 12.57 13.43 -17.90
N THR A 62 12.36 13.93 -19.11
CA THR A 62 12.43 15.35 -19.45
C THR A 62 11.30 15.66 -20.44
N ALA A 63 10.86 16.92 -20.54
CA ALA A 63 9.79 17.29 -21.49
C ALA A 63 10.17 16.92 -22.95
N ASP A 64 11.41 17.18 -23.35
CA ASP A 64 11.92 16.82 -24.70
C ASP A 64 11.87 15.32 -24.94
N LYS A 65 12.32 14.50 -23.98
CA LYS A 65 12.22 13.01 -24.11
C LYS A 65 10.78 12.53 -24.20
N LEU A 66 9.86 13.18 -23.48
CA LEU A 66 8.45 12.84 -23.61
C LEU A 66 7.94 13.16 -25.02
N ILE A 67 8.24 14.33 -25.56
CA ILE A 67 7.87 14.73 -26.93
C ILE A 67 8.48 13.78 -27.95
N ASP A 68 9.77 13.46 -27.82
CA ASP A 68 10.45 12.49 -28.69
C ASP A 68 9.75 11.12 -28.64
N THR A 69 9.41 10.65 -27.42
CA THR A 69 8.71 9.39 -27.25
C THR A 69 7.33 9.42 -27.89
N LEU A 70 6.57 10.50 -27.73
CA LEU A 70 5.23 10.65 -28.32
C LEU A 70 5.28 10.74 -29.85
N SER A 71 6.30 11.40 -30.41
CA SER A 71 6.46 11.60 -31.85
C SER A 71 6.81 10.31 -32.63
N MET A 72 7.38 9.29 -31.93
CA MET A 72 7.68 8.01 -32.60
C MET A 72 6.38 7.26 -32.91
N PRO A 73 6.12 6.87 -34.17
CA PRO A 73 4.93 6.09 -34.48
C PRO A 73 5.01 4.66 -33.92
N PRO A 74 3.86 3.99 -33.68
CA PRO A 74 3.83 2.60 -33.26
C PRO A 74 4.42 1.68 -34.35
N MET A 75 5.02 0.57 -33.93
CA MET A 75 5.63 -0.40 -34.83
C MET A 75 4.64 -1.52 -35.13
N MET A 76 4.23 -1.63 -36.40
CA MET A 76 3.30 -2.67 -36.88
C MET A 76 2.00 -2.77 -36.06
N ALA A 77 1.55 -1.65 -35.50
CA ALA A 77 0.33 -1.53 -34.70
C ALA A 77 -0.35 -0.18 -35.04
N GLU A 78 -1.63 -0.06 -34.73
CA GLU A 78 -2.36 1.21 -34.93
C GLU A 78 -2.04 2.21 -33.80
N ARG A 79 -1.80 1.70 -32.61
CA ARG A 79 -1.56 2.50 -31.39
C ARG A 79 -0.45 1.92 -30.52
N LYS A 80 0.16 2.78 -29.74
CA LYS A 80 1.09 2.40 -28.67
C LYS A 80 0.64 2.96 -27.32
N LEU A 81 1.10 2.36 -26.25
CA LEU A 81 0.85 2.78 -24.88
C LEU A 81 2.13 3.41 -24.31
N VAL A 82 2.04 4.68 -23.92
CA VAL A 82 3.11 5.42 -23.24
C VAL A 82 2.68 5.66 -21.81
N VAL A 83 3.49 5.23 -20.86
CA VAL A 83 3.21 5.35 -19.42
C VAL A 83 4.31 6.18 -18.78
N LEU A 84 3.93 7.23 -18.06
CA LEU A 84 4.83 8.05 -17.28
C LEU A 84 4.54 7.88 -15.79
N ASN A 85 5.52 7.38 -15.06
CA ASN A 85 5.38 7.06 -13.64
C ASN A 85 6.16 8.02 -12.74
N GLY A 86 5.62 8.30 -11.56
CA GLY A 86 6.38 8.83 -10.44
C GLY A 86 6.58 10.34 -10.43
N LEU A 87 6.00 11.12 -11.37
CA LEU A 87 6.13 12.57 -11.34
C LEU A 87 5.55 13.17 -10.06
N ASN A 88 6.28 14.12 -9.48
CA ASN A 88 5.80 14.87 -8.33
C ASN A 88 5.16 16.19 -8.76
N ILE A 89 3.92 16.10 -9.22
CA ILE A 89 3.14 17.25 -9.71
C ILE A 89 2.99 18.34 -8.64
N LYS A 90 2.84 17.95 -7.38
CA LYS A 90 2.74 18.91 -6.26
C LYS A 90 4.01 19.72 -6.09
N LYS A 91 5.19 19.13 -6.35
CA LYS A 91 6.47 19.83 -6.31
C LYS A 91 6.68 20.69 -7.57
N MET A 92 6.30 20.17 -8.73
CA MET A 92 6.43 20.85 -10.02
C MET A 92 5.50 22.08 -10.11
N SER A 93 4.27 21.99 -9.62
CA SER A 93 3.29 23.08 -9.65
C SER A 93 3.55 24.21 -8.62
N ASN A 94 4.62 24.11 -7.83
CA ASN A 94 5.03 25.17 -6.93
C ASN A 94 5.67 26.35 -7.70
N LYS A 95 5.58 27.55 -7.15
CA LYS A 95 6.12 28.79 -7.76
C LYS A 95 7.60 28.71 -8.19
N GLN A 96 8.40 27.90 -7.51
CA GLN A 96 9.82 27.72 -7.82
C GLN A 96 10.09 26.85 -9.05
N ASN A 97 9.17 25.91 -9.36
CA ASN A 97 9.32 24.91 -10.42
C ASN A 97 8.25 25.06 -11.51
N ILE A 98 7.55 26.19 -11.54
CA ILE A 98 6.41 26.39 -12.44
C ILE A 98 6.80 26.31 -13.94
N SER A 99 8.05 26.62 -14.28
CA SER A 99 8.56 26.46 -15.65
C SER A 99 8.53 24.98 -16.05
N GLU A 100 9.09 24.09 -15.22
CA GLU A 100 9.12 22.65 -15.47
C GLU A 100 7.68 22.07 -15.59
N TYR A 101 6.75 22.59 -14.81
CA TYR A 101 5.34 22.22 -14.90
C TYR A 101 4.70 22.66 -16.21
N ASN A 102 4.99 23.89 -16.66
CA ASN A 102 4.49 24.40 -17.93
C ASN A 102 5.10 23.62 -19.10
N ASP A 103 6.40 23.33 -19.07
CA ASP A 103 7.05 22.51 -20.10
C ASP A 103 6.41 21.10 -20.17
N PHE A 104 5.98 20.55 -19.03
CA PHE A 104 5.23 19.30 -19.00
C PHE A 104 3.84 19.43 -19.64
N LEU A 105 3.10 20.50 -19.32
CA LEU A 105 1.78 20.73 -19.91
C LEU A 105 1.87 20.98 -21.43
N ASP A 106 2.92 21.65 -21.88
CA ASP A 106 3.20 21.88 -23.31
C ASP A 106 3.55 20.54 -23.99
N ALA A 107 4.36 19.69 -23.36
CA ALA A 107 4.63 18.34 -23.88
C ALA A 107 3.34 17.50 -24.02
N LEU A 108 2.41 17.60 -23.06
CA LEU A 108 1.10 16.92 -23.15
C LEU A 108 0.22 17.46 -24.30
N ALA A 109 0.43 18.67 -24.77
CA ALA A 109 -0.33 19.22 -25.91
C ALA A 109 -0.07 18.44 -27.20
N HIS A 110 1.12 17.84 -27.34
CA HIS A 110 1.48 17.00 -28.48
C HIS A 110 0.68 15.68 -28.58
N LEU A 111 -0.08 15.31 -27.51
CA LEU A 111 -1.00 14.17 -27.57
C LEU A 111 -2.13 14.37 -28.62
N GLU A 112 -2.50 15.61 -28.93
CA GLU A 112 -3.48 15.94 -29.96
C GLU A 112 -2.88 15.82 -31.38
N GLU A 113 -1.58 16.08 -31.50
CA GLU A 113 -0.86 15.95 -32.78
C GLU A 113 -0.52 14.49 -33.09
N PHE A 114 -0.11 13.72 -32.08
CA PHE A 114 0.30 12.33 -32.22
C PHE A 114 -0.79 11.39 -31.65
N ASP A 115 -1.96 11.39 -32.30
CA ASP A 115 -3.20 10.73 -31.83
C ASP A 115 -3.13 9.19 -31.78
N TYR A 116 -2.07 8.59 -32.32
CA TYR A 116 -1.77 7.15 -32.22
C TYR A 116 -1.24 6.73 -30.86
N ASN A 117 -1.04 7.65 -29.93
CA ASN A 117 -0.67 7.31 -28.57
C ASN A 117 -1.89 7.09 -27.68
N ASN A 118 -1.82 6.09 -26.82
CA ASN A 118 -2.53 6.06 -25.56
C ASN A 118 -1.55 6.46 -24.47
N PHE A 119 -1.85 7.49 -23.71
CA PHE A 119 -0.95 8.00 -22.68
C PHE A 119 -1.54 7.80 -21.29
N VAL A 120 -0.74 7.32 -20.35
CA VAL A 120 -1.14 7.19 -18.94
C VAL A 120 -0.10 7.87 -18.04
N LEU A 121 -0.54 8.91 -17.36
CA LEU A 121 0.21 9.51 -16.25
C LEU A 121 -0.19 8.81 -14.94
N VAL A 122 0.74 8.12 -14.31
CA VAL A 122 0.52 7.47 -13.02
C VAL A 122 1.17 8.29 -11.91
N LEU A 123 0.37 8.83 -11.03
CA LEU A 123 0.85 9.63 -9.90
C LEU A 123 0.92 8.81 -8.61
N PRO A 124 2.03 8.94 -7.85
CA PRO A 124 2.11 8.40 -6.50
C PRO A 124 1.06 9.00 -5.57
N HIS A 125 0.72 8.29 -4.51
CA HIS A 125 -0.20 8.80 -3.49
C HIS A 125 0.23 10.18 -2.93
N GLY A 126 -0.74 11.06 -2.69
CA GLY A 126 -0.53 12.39 -2.12
C GLY A 126 -0.01 13.47 -3.08
N ASN A 127 0.16 13.15 -4.37
CA ASN A 127 0.66 14.09 -5.38
C ASN A 127 -0.36 15.11 -5.87
N ILE A 128 -1.63 14.77 -5.82
CA ILE A 128 -2.75 15.69 -6.07
C ILE A 128 -3.51 15.86 -4.77
N THR A 129 -3.79 17.11 -4.40
CA THR A 129 -4.66 17.38 -3.26
C THR A 129 -6.05 16.89 -3.61
N GLU A 130 -6.55 15.90 -2.89
CA GLU A 130 -7.91 15.40 -3.07
C GLU A 130 -8.90 16.46 -2.67
N GLU A 131 -9.73 16.87 -3.61
CA GLU A 131 -10.84 17.77 -3.33
C GLU A 131 -12.03 16.99 -2.81
N LEU A 132 -12.81 17.64 -1.91
CA LEU A 132 -14.06 17.10 -1.39
C LEU A 132 -14.99 16.66 -2.54
N PRO A 133 -15.70 15.53 -2.43
CA PRO A 133 -16.39 14.84 -3.53
C PRO A 133 -17.50 15.60 -4.25
N LYS A 134 -17.63 16.91 -4.06
CA LYS A 134 -18.68 17.76 -4.68
C LYS A 134 -18.17 19.06 -5.27
N LYS A 135 -16.86 19.30 -5.35
CA LYS A 135 -16.29 20.51 -5.96
C LYS A 135 -15.66 20.18 -7.30
N ALA A 136 -15.77 21.11 -8.25
CA ALA A 136 -15.04 21.02 -9.51
C ALA A 136 -13.52 20.94 -9.22
N PRO A 137 -12.74 20.16 -9.99
CA PRO A 137 -11.29 20.09 -9.84
C PRO A 137 -10.66 21.49 -9.96
N THR A 138 -9.67 21.75 -9.11
CA THR A 138 -8.89 22.99 -9.11
C THR A 138 -7.39 22.67 -9.20
N GLY A 139 -6.58 23.68 -9.49
CA GLY A 139 -5.12 23.53 -9.55
C GLY A 139 -4.69 22.46 -10.56
N ALA A 140 -3.63 21.73 -10.23
CA ALA A 140 -3.02 20.76 -11.13
C ALA A 140 -3.97 19.67 -11.63
N LEU A 141 -4.94 19.24 -10.85
CA LEU A 141 -5.94 18.26 -11.30
C LEU A 141 -6.81 18.83 -12.43
N LYS A 142 -7.17 20.11 -12.35
CA LYS A 142 -7.93 20.79 -13.42
C LYS A 142 -7.07 20.86 -14.69
N ASP A 143 -5.85 21.37 -14.60
CA ASP A 143 -4.98 21.58 -15.75
C ASP A 143 -4.70 20.25 -16.49
N LEU A 144 -4.37 19.20 -15.75
CA LEU A 144 -4.13 17.86 -16.33
C LEU A 144 -5.39 17.26 -16.94
N SER A 145 -6.56 17.57 -16.37
CA SER A 145 -7.84 17.04 -16.84
C SER A 145 -8.36 17.66 -18.12
N GLU A 146 -7.73 18.70 -18.59
CA GLU A 146 -8.03 19.27 -19.92
C GLU A 146 -7.59 18.33 -21.04
N ARG A 147 -6.57 17.50 -20.79
CA ARG A 147 -5.98 16.58 -21.79
C ARG A 147 -6.08 15.09 -21.39
N LEU A 148 -6.13 14.81 -20.09
CA LEU A 148 -6.13 13.46 -19.54
C LEU A 148 -7.46 13.18 -18.84
N GLN A 149 -8.07 12.04 -19.10
CA GLN A 149 -9.25 11.57 -18.37
C GLN A 149 -8.84 11.10 -16.96
N PRO A 150 -9.26 11.78 -15.87
CA PRO A 150 -8.91 11.35 -14.53
C PRO A 150 -9.58 10.04 -14.13
N VAL A 151 -8.82 9.14 -13.54
CA VAL A 151 -9.27 7.89 -12.93
C VAL A 151 -8.79 7.86 -11.49
N LYS A 152 -9.73 7.80 -10.54
CA LYS A 152 -9.44 7.77 -9.11
C LYS A 152 -9.41 6.34 -8.58
N PHE A 153 -8.33 6.00 -7.89
CA PHE A 153 -8.13 4.70 -7.24
C PHE A 153 -8.15 4.86 -5.73
N GLU A 154 -9.32 4.59 -5.14
CA GLU A 154 -9.51 4.66 -3.69
C GLU A 154 -9.19 3.32 -3.04
N SER A 155 -8.61 3.36 -1.83
CA SER A 155 -8.43 2.17 -1.02
C SER A 155 -9.78 1.53 -0.68
N PRO A 156 -9.96 0.23 -0.91
CA PRO A 156 -11.23 -0.43 -0.64
C PRO A 156 -11.49 -0.49 0.87
N THR A 157 -12.76 -0.38 1.25
CA THR A 157 -13.16 -0.66 2.63
C THR A 157 -12.88 -2.14 2.97
N PRO A 158 -12.68 -2.53 4.26
CA PRO A 158 -12.41 -3.91 4.64
C PRO A 158 -13.41 -4.92 4.07
N GLN A 159 -14.69 -4.55 4.00
CA GLN A 159 -15.73 -5.39 3.41
C GLN A 159 -15.55 -5.58 1.90
N LYS A 160 -15.21 -4.51 1.16
CA LYS A 160 -14.92 -4.60 -0.27
C LYS A 160 -13.64 -5.37 -0.53
N LEU A 161 -12.65 -5.24 0.35
CA LEU A 161 -11.40 -5.97 0.27
C LEU A 161 -11.60 -7.47 0.47
N ALA A 162 -12.45 -7.88 1.44
CA ALA A 162 -12.82 -9.29 1.62
C ALA A 162 -13.53 -9.86 0.39
N LEU A 163 -14.44 -9.12 -0.23
CA LEU A 163 -15.09 -9.53 -1.48
C LEU A 163 -14.13 -9.60 -2.66
N TRP A 164 -13.16 -8.70 -2.71
CA TRP A 164 -12.09 -8.76 -3.70
C TRP A 164 -11.22 -10.01 -3.52
N ALA A 165 -10.81 -10.33 -2.29
CA ALA A 165 -10.04 -11.53 -1.98
C ALA A 165 -10.79 -12.81 -2.37
N MET A 166 -12.11 -12.90 -2.08
CA MET A 166 -12.94 -14.03 -2.52
C MET A 166 -12.87 -14.22 -4.03
N ARG A 167 -13.10 -13.16 -4.82
CA ARG A 167 -13.03 -13.21 -6.29
C ARG A 167 -11.63 -13.56 -6.79
N HIS A 168 -10.62 -13.14 -6.05
CA HIS A 168 -9.24 -13.45 -6.40
C HIS A 168 -8.92 -14.92 -6.18
N PHE A 169 -9.43 -15.56 -5.11
CA PHE A 169 -9.40 -17.00 -4.92
C PHE A 169 -10.17 -17.75 -6.02
N GLU A 170 -11.38 -17.27 -6.38
CA GLU A 170 -12.17 -17.85 -7.48
C GLU A 170 -11.41 -17.86 -8.81
N HIS A 171 -10.63 -16.83 -9.10
CA HIS A 171 -9.77 -16.77 -10.30
C HIS A 171 -8.75 -17.92 -10.32
N TYR A 172 -8.27 -18.35 -9.16
CA TYR A 172 -7.40 -19.54 -9.03
C TYR A 172 -8.20 -20.85 -8.89
N GLY A 173 -9.53 -20.83 -9.00
CA GLY A 173 -10.42 -22.01 -8.85
C GLY A 173 -10.53 -22.52 -7.42
N ILE A 174 -10.33 -21.65 -6.44
CA ILE A 174 -10.46 -21.95 -5.01
C ILE A 174 -11.65 -21.16 -4.45
N SER A 175 -12.55 -21.85 -3.75
CA SER A 175 -13.63 -21.20 -3.01
C SER A 175 -13.13 -20.74 -1.63
N ALA A 176 -13.50 -19.52 -1.23
CA ALA A 176 -13.15 -18.97 0.08
C ALA A 176 -14.38 -18.30 0.70
N SER A 177 -14.58 -18.47 2.02
CA SER A 177 -15.64 -17.77 2.72
C SER A 177 -15.26 -16.30 2.98
N GLN A 178 -16.25 -15.41 3.06
CA GLN A 178 -16.00 -14.02 3.42
C GLN A 178 -15.34 -13.88 4.80
N ALA A 179 -15.67 -14.78 5.74
CA ALA A 179 -15.09 -14.80 7.08
C ALA A 179 -13.59 -15.19 7.05
N ASP A 180 -13.20 -16.12 6.19
CA ASP A 180 -11.80 -16.52 6.04
C ASP A 180 -10.99 -15.47 5.28
N CYS A 181 -11.60 -14.82 4.29
CA CYS A 181 -10.99 -13.67 3.64
C CYS A 181 -10.81 -12.48 4.59
N ALA A 182 -11.78 -12.20 5.46
CA ALA A 182 -11.62 -11.18 6.50
C ALA A 182 -10.48 -11.54 7.48
N PHE A 183 -10.42 -12.81 7.90
CA PHE A 183 -9.33 -13.30 8.74
C PHE A 183 -7.96 -13.19 8.04
N LEU A 184 -7.88 -13.52 6.74
CA LEU A 184 -6.65 -13.34 5.95
C LEU A 184 -6.20 -11.87 5.91
N ILE A 185 -7.14 -10.94 5.74
CA ILE A 185 -6.85 -9.50 5.71
C ILE A 185 -6.34 -9.03 7.07
N ASP A 186 -6.98 -9.44 8.15
CA ASP A 186 -6.53 -9.13 9.51
C ASP A 186 -5.16 -9.75 9.81
N TYR A 187 -4.84 -10.90 9.20
CA TYR A 187 -3.58 -11.62 9.40
C TYR A 187 -2.40 -11.04 8.58
N CYS A 188 -2.68 -10.56 7.35
CA CYS A 188 -1.64 -10.15 6.38
C CYS A 188 -1.60 -8.63 6.12
N THR A 189 -2.31 -7.81 6.88
CA THR A 189 -2.52 -6.38 6.62
C THR A 189 -3.49 -6.06 5.47
N ASN A 190 -3.79 -4.75 5.32
CA ASN A 190 -4.69 -4.25 4.28
C ASN A 190 -3.97 -3.96 2.94
N ASP A 191 -2.69 -4.29 2.81
CA ASP A 191 -1.95 -4.06 1.57
C ASP A 191 -2.37 -5.05 0.47
N MET A 192 -2.89 -4.51 -0.63
CA MET A 192 -3.42 -5.33 -1.72
C MET A 192 -2.35 -6.11 -2.48
N PHE A 193 -1.10 -5.62 -2.56
CA PHE A 193 0.00 -6.37 -3.18
C PHE A 193 0.32 -7.62 -2.35
N THR A 194 0.47 -7.45 -1.05
CA THR A 194 0.69 -8.56 -0.10
C THR A 194 -0.47 -9.54 -0.16
N LEU A 195 -1.71 -9.06 -0.07
CA LEU A 195 -2.90 -9.93 -0.14
C LEU A 195 -2.97 -10.71 -1.45
N SER A 196 -2.65 -10.09 -2.58
CA SER A 196 -2.62 -10.78 -3.88
C SER A 196 -1.65 -11.96 -3.88
N ASN A 197 -0.43 -11.74 -3.36
CA ASN A 197 0.59 -12.78 -3.26
C ASN A 197 0.18 -13.90 -2.29
N GLU A 198 -0.44 -13.54 -1.15
CA GLU A 198 -0.89 -14.52 -0.17
C GLU A 198 -2.06 -15.36 -0.72
N VAL A 199 -3.01 -14.77 -1.44
CA VAL A 199 -4.09 -15.49 -2.13
C VAL A 199 -3.54 -16.48 -3.14
N GLU A 200 -2.55 -16.08 -3.94
CA GLU A 200 -1.89 -16.97 -4.89
C GLU A 200 -1.20 -18.15 -4.17
N LYS A 201 -0.37 -17.89 -3.15
CA LYS A 201 0.30 -18.94 -2.37
C LYS A 201 -0.70 -19.92 -1.74
N LEU A 202 -1.75 -19.42 -1.10
CA LEU A 202 -2.79 -20.23 -0.49
C LEU A 202 -3.53 -21.07 -1.52
N SER A 203 -3.80 -20.51 -2.70
CA SER A 203 -4.46 -21.20 -3.79
C SER A 203 -3.60 -22.36 -4.32
N LEU A 204 -2.31 -22.11 -4.52
CA LEU A 204 -1.35 -23.16 -4.92
C LEU A 204 -1.22 -24.25 -3.86
N TYR A 205 -1.18 -23.86 -2.58
CA TYR A 205 -1.10 -24.78 -1.48
C TYR A 205 -2.36 -25.68 -1.40
N ALA A 206 -3.56 -25.09 -1.46
CA ALA A 206 -4.83 -25.85 -1.44
C ALA A 206 -4.88 -26.87 -2.59
N ARG A 207 -4.48 -26.46 -3.82
CA ARG A 207 -4.36 -27.36 -4.98
C ARG A 207 -3.36 -28.48 -4.76
N SER A 208 -2.20 -28.20 -4.15
CA SER A 208 -1.21 -29.23 -3.83
C SER A 208 -1.73 -30.29 -2.87
N LYS A 209 -2.76 -29.96 -2.08
CA LYS A 209 -3.49 -30.87 -1.18
C LYS A 209 -4.72 -31.48 -1.82
N GLY A 210 -4.94 -31.27 -3.12
CA GLY A 210 -6.10 -31.78 -3.84
C GLY A 210 -7.44 -31.13 -3.44
N ARG A 211 -7.41 -29.88 -2.91
CA ARG A 211 -8.58 -29.14 -2.45
C ARG A 211 -8.94 -28.00 -3.41
N ASP A 212 -10.21 -27.70 -3.50
CA ASP A 212 -10.82 -26.61 -4.25
C ASP A 212 -11.37 -25.48 -3.36
N HIS A 213 -11.05 -25.55 -2.06
CA HIS A 213 -11.47 -24.57 -1.06
C HIS A 213 -10.35 -24.21 -0.09
N LEU A 214 -10.43 -22.98 0.44
CA LEU A 214 -9.55 -22.46 1.48
C LEU A 214 -9.96 -23.05 2.84
N VAL A 215 -8.99 -23.45 3.63
CA VAL A 215 -9.15 -23.83 5.02
C VAL A 215 -8.44 -22.80 5.89
N ARG A 216 -9.10 -22.34 6.95
CA ARG A 216 -8.60 -21.25 7.81
C ARG A 216 -7.22 -21.55 8.41
N GLU A 217 -6.98 -22.80 8.77
CA GLU A 217 -5.71 -23.26 9.34
C GLU A 217 -4.53 -23.08 8.36
N ASP A 218 -4.81 -23.13 7.04
CA ASP A 218 -3.80 -22.94 6.02
C ASP A 218 -3.26 -21.48 6.04
N ILE A 219 -4.10 -20.52 6.39
CA ILE A 219 -3.69 -19.10 6.48
C ILE A 219 -2.54 -18.96 7.49
N SER A 220 -2.70 -19.54 8.67
CA SER A 220 -1.67 -19.50 9.71
C SER A 220 -0.41 -20.32 9.36
N LEU A 221 -0.55 -21.34 8.51
CA LEU A 221 0.54 -22.23 8.12
C LEU A 221 1.37 -21.68 6.94
N VAL A 222 0.69 -21.08 5.95
CA VAL A 222 1.28 -20.71 4.65
C VAL A 222 1.62 -19.23 4.57
N CYS A 223 0.73 -18.37 5.10
CA CYS A 223 0.95 -16.95 5.03
C CYS A 223 2.07 -16.54 5.97
N SER A 224 2.94 -15.70 5.46
CA SER A 224 3.84 -14.95 6.32
C SER A 224 2.99 -13.92 7.03
N ALA A 225 2.66 -14.16 8.32
CA ALA A 225 2.16 -13.06 9.14
C ALA A 225 3.13 -11.90 8.96
N GLU A 226 2.65 -10.75 8.52
CA GLU A 226 3.52 -9.60 8.48
C GLU A 226 4.09 -9.36 9.87
N MET A 227 5.33 -8.89 9.91
CA MET A 227 6.04 -8.59 11.16
C MET A 227 5.22 -7.70 12.09
N GLU A 228 4.39 -6.80 11.54
CA GLU A 228 3.51 -5.93 12.32
C GLU A 228 2.48 -6.70 13.17
N TYR A 229 1.87 -7.79 12.64
CA TYR A 229 0.92 -8.58 13.42
C TYR A 229 1.63 -9.37 14.52
N GLY A 230 2.73 -10.04 14.17
CA GLY A 230 3.56 -10.74 15.15
C GLY A 230 4.16 -9.79 16.20
N ALA A 231 4.61 -8.59 15.81
CA ALA A 231 5.13 -7.58 16.73
C ALA A 231 4.02 -6.99 17.61
N PHE A 232 2.82 -6.81 17.09
CA PHE A 232 1.67 -6.33 17.86
C PHE A 232 1.18 -7.39 18.86
N GLU A 233 1.02 -8.65 18.46
CA GLU A 233 0.72 -9.74 19.39
C GLU A 233 1.82 -9.91 20.44
N PHE A 234 3.07 -9.82 20.02
CA PHE A 234 4.22 -9.86 20.92
C PHE A 234 4.19 -8.73 21.94
N SER A 235 3.93 -7.50 21.50
CA SER A 235 3.81 -6.34 22.40
C SER A 235 2.63 -6.48 23.36
N ASN A 236 1.47 -6.96 22.88
CA ASN A 236 0.31 -7.21 23.75
C ASN A 236 0.58 -8.32 24.77
N ALA A 237 1.25 -9.41 24.38
CA ALA A 237 1.63 -10.46 25.31
C ALA A 237 2.56 -9.93 26.42
N ILE A 238 3.51 -9.07 26.07
CA ILE A 238 4.41 -8.39 27.03
C ILE A 238 3.60 -7.48 27.96
N LEU A 239 2.74 -6.64 27.41
CA LEU A 239 1.98 -5.65 28.18
C LEU A 239 0.92 -6.28 29.10
N ASP A 240 0.32 -7.37 28.66
CA ASP A 240 -0.62 -8.16 29.46
C ASP A 240 0.08 -9.06 30.50
N GLY A 241 1.43 -9.10 30.51
CA GLY A 241 2.22 -9.96 31.40
C GLY A 241 2.17 -11.44 31.06
N ARG A 242 1.72 -11.80 29.82
CA ARG A 242 1.67 -13.17 29.31
C ARG A 242 3.05 -13.61 28.81
N LYS A 243 4.00 -13.76 29.75
CA LYS A 243 5.42 -14.02 29.44
C LYS A 243 5.64 -15.27 28.59
N ASN A 244 4.90 -16.35 28.85
CA ASN A 244 5.04 -17.60 28.09
C ASN A 244 4.62 -17.43 26.64
N ASP A 245 3.54 -16.69 26.38
CA ASP A 245 3.06 -16.39 25.03
C ASP A 245 4.09 -15.50 24.30
N ALA A 246 4.61 -14.47 24.95
CA ALA A 246 5.64 -13.61 24.40
C ALA A 246 6.91 -14.39 24.04
N LEU A 247 7.38 -15.29 24.91
CA LEU A 247 8.54 -16.14 24.61
C LEU A 247 8.27 -17.13 23.46
N SER A 248 7.05 -17.66 23.36
CA SER A 248 6.64 -18.52 22.26
C SER A 248 6.65 -17.78 20.92
N ILE A 249 6.08 -16.56 20.89
CA ILE A 249 6.10 -15.70 19.69
C ILE A 249 7.54 -15.34 19.31
N LEU A 250 8.37 -14.98 20.28
CA LEU A 250 9.79 -14.68 20.03
C LEU A 250 10.55 -15.90 19.47
N SER A 251 10.22 -17.11 19.94
CA SER A 251 10.82 -18.34 19.42
C SER A 251 10.45 -18.58 17.95
N ILE A 252 9.22 -18.27 17.57
CA ILE A 252 8.76 -18.32 16.16
C ILE A 252 9.50 -17.28 15.32
N MET A 253 9.66 -16.07 15.82
CA MET A 253 10.41 -15.00 15.14
C MET A 253 11.88 -15.39 14.95
N LYS A 254 12.48 -16.02 15.97
CA LYS A 254 13.85 -16.55 15.92
C LYS A 254 14.00 -17.67 14.90
N PHE A 255 13.04 -18.60 14.86
CA PHE A 255 13.01 -19.67 13.85
C PHE A 255 12.90 -19.12 12.43
N LYS A 256 12.12 -18.05 12.24
CA LYS A 256 12.01 -17.34 10.96
C LYS A 256 13.22 -16.45 10.65
N GLN A 257 14.24 -16.43 11.49
CA GLN A 257 15.48 -15.64 11.35
C GLN A 257 15.21 -14.12 11.19
N ILE A 258 14.17 -13.61 11.81
CA ILE A 258 13.87 -12.16 11.82
C ILE A 258 14.96 -11.46 12.62
N ASP A 259 15.59 -10.42 12.05
CA ASP A 259 16.64 -9.67 12.75
C ASP A 259 16.11 -9.10 14.08
N PRO A 260 16.74 -9.40 15.22
CA PRO A 260 16.30 -8.94 16.52
C PRO A 260 16.29 -7.40 16.66
N LEU A 261 17.10 -6.67 15.88
CA LEU A 261 17.05 -5.19 15.85
C LEU A 261 15.75 -4.69 15.20
N ILE A 262 15.25 -5.41 14.20
CA ILE A 262 13.96 -5.06 13.58
C ILE A 262 12.83 -5.30 14.59
N ILE A 263 12.82 -6.44 15.29
CA ILE A 263 11.83 -6.73 16.35
C ILE A 263 11.85 -5.65 17.43
N MET A 264 13.04 -5.23 17.86
CA MET A 264 13.20 -4.18 18.88
C MET A 264 12.69 -2.82 18.36
N GLY A 265 12.96 -2.49 17.09
CA GLY A 265 12.47 -1.27 16.45
C GLY A 265 10.93 -1.20 16.42
N GLU A 266 10.29 -2.29 16.02
CA GLU A 266 8.83 -2.43 16.01
C GLU A 266 8.23 -2.28 17.42
N LEU A 267 8.77 -3.00 18.41
CA LEU A 267 8.34 -2.88 19.82
C LEU A 267 8.45 -1.44 20.32
N SER A 268 9.57 -0.79 20.05
CA SER A 268 9.81 0.61 20.45
C SER A 268 8.78 1.55 19.84
N GLY A 269 8.46 1.35 18.55
CA GLY A 269 7.42 2.10 17.85
C GLY A 269 6.03 1.89 18.48
N ILE A 270 5.63 0.64 18.69
CA ILE A 270 4.33 0.30 19.29
C ILE A 270 4.17 0.89 20.69
N PHE A 271 5.17 0.74 21.56
CA PHE A 271 5.10 1.28 22.92
C PHE A 271 5.10 2.81 22.95
N SER A 272 5.83 3.45 22.04
CA SER A 272 5.82 4.91 21.88
C SER A 272 4.43 5.41 21.43
N ASP A 273 3.83 4.76 20.46
CA ASP A 273 2.48 5.10 19.99
C ASP A 273 1.43 4.87 21.07
N LEU A 274 1.50 3.76 21.83
CA LEU A 274 0.62 3.49 22.95
C LEU A 274 0.73 4.56 24.04
N LEU A 275 1.95 5.02 24.36
CA LEU A 275 2.16 6.10 25.34
C LEU A 275 1.55 7.42 24.84
N ARG A 276 1.80 7.79 23.59
CA ARG A 276 1.22 9.00 22.99
C ARG A 276 -0.30 8.97 23.03
N ILE A 277 -0.90 7.86 22.63
CA ILE A 277 -2.35 7.65 22.65
C ILE A 277 -2.87 7.71 24.09
N LYS A 278 -2.21 7.05 25.05
CA LYS A 278 -2.60 7.09 26.48
C LYS A 278 -2.64 8.50 27.03
N ILE A 279 -1.62 9.31 26.76
CA ILE A 279 -1.54 10.70 27.19
C ILE A 279 -2.68 11.53 26.57
N MET A 280 -2.96 11.34 25.27
CA MET A 280 -4.04 12.04 24.58
C MET A 280 -5.42 11.65 25.09
N MET A 281 -5.63 10.37 25.43
CA MET A 281 -6.86 9.89 26.07
C MET A 281 -7.06 10.53 27.45
N LEU A 282 -6.01 10.64 28.24
CA LEU A 282 -6.06 11.32 29.55
C LEU A 282 -6.34 12.82 29.41
N ALA A 283 -5.95 13.43 28.29
CA ALA A 283 -6.30 14.80 27.92
C ALA A 283 -7.73 14.93 27.35
N GLY A 284 -8.53 13.86 27.31
CA GLY A 284 -9.92 13.85 26.86
C GLY A 284 -10.13 13.83 25.34
N LYS A 285 -9.10 13.52 24.54
CA LYS A 285 -9.22 13.49 23.08
C LYS A 285 -9.92 12.20 22.61
N ASN A 286 -10.73 12.33 21.56
CA ASN A 286 -11.37 11.18 20.91
C ASN A 286 -10.46 10.56 19.83
N ASN A 287 -10.82 9.38 19.33
CA ASN A 287 -10.01 8.62 18.36
C ASN A 287 -9.71 9.40 17.07
N GLN A 288 -10.65 10.21 16.60
CA GLN A 288 -10.47 11.03 15.40
C GLN A 288 -9.40 12.10 15.62
N GLN A 289 -9.51 12.85 16.72
CA GLN A 289 -8.50 13.85 17.10
C GLN A 289 -7.12 13.25 17.32
N ILE A 290 -7.05 12.06 17.93
CA ILE A 290 -5.79 11.32 18.11
C ILE A 290 -5.19 10.96 16.76
N SER A 291 -5.99 10.46 15.83
CA SER A 291 -5.52 10.11 14.47
C SER A 291 -5.00 11.34 13.71
N GLU A 292 -5.74 12.44 13.74
CA GLU A 292 -5.36 13.69 13.06
C GLU A 292 -4.04 14.28 13.60
N GLU A 293 -3.84 14.24 14.93
CA GLU A 293 -2.65 14.83 15.57
C GLU A 293 -1.41 13.90 15.53
N THR A 294 -1.62 12.59 15.55
CA THR A 294 -0.51 11.63 15.55
C THR A 294 -0.10 11.18 14.14
N GLY A 295 -0.99 11.33 13.15
CA GLY A 295 -0.85 10.77 11.82
C GLY A 295 -1.03 9.24 11.76
N ILE A 296 -1.45 8.60 12.88
CA ILE A 296 -1.68 7.16 12.94
C ILE A 296 -3.03 6.84 12.28
N ASN A 297 -3.07 5.80 11.45
CA ASN A 297 -4.29 5.36 10.79
C ASN A 297 -5.45 5.18 11.78
N PRO A 298 -6.67 5.69 11.50
CA PRO A 298 -7.82 5.62 12.41
C PRO A 298 -8.16 4.22 12.93
N HIS A 299 -7.99 3.20 12.08
CA HIS A 299 -8.20 1.81 12.48
C HIS A 299 -7.17 1.36 13.54
N LYS A 300 -5.89 1.68 13.33
CA LYS A 300 -4.80 1.39 14.27
C LYS A 300 -4.99 2.15 15.60
N VAL A 301 -5.46 3.41 15.54
CA VAL A 301 -5.84 4.19 16.74
C VAL A 301 -6.91 3.49 17.54
N GLY A 302 -7.95 2.93 16.90
CA GLY A 302 -9.01 2.17 17.59
C GLY A 302 -8.47 0.96 18.38
N ILE A 303 -7.59 0.18 17.78
CA ILE A 303 -6.94 -0.98 18.41
C ILE A 303 -6.06 -0.53 19.58
N TYR A 304 -5.20 0.46 19.37
CA TYR A 304 -4.27 0.96 20.37
C TYR A 304 -5.00 1.65 21.55
N THR A 305 -6.10 2.35 21.30
CA THR A 305 -6.95 2.93 22.36
C THR A 305 -7.52 1.85 23.28
N ASN A 306 -7.98 0.73 22.73
CA ASN A 306 -8.49 -0.38 23.52
C ASN A 306 -7.40 -1.02 24.40
N SER A 307 -6.19 -1.16 23.87
CA SER A 307 -5.04 -1.66 24.62
C SER A 307 -4.60 -0.66 25.68
N ALA A 308 -4.46 0.63 25.34
CA ALA A 308 -4.05 1.69 26.24
C ALA A 308 -5.03 1.93 27.39
N ARG A 309 -6.34 1.64 27.24
CA ARG A 309 -7.31 1.73 28.36
C ARG A 309 -6.98 0.79 29.50
N ARG A 310 -6.50 -0.40 29.20
CA ARG A 310 -6.21 -1.47 30.16
C ARG A 310 -4.86 -1.28 30.88
N MET A 311 -4.02 -0.36 30.42
CA MET A 311 -2.67 -0.16 30.93
C MET A 311 -2.60 1.04 31.87
N GLU A 312 -1.84 0.91 32.94
CA GLU A 312 -1.46 2.04 33.78
C GLU A 312 -0.31 2.81 33.12
N LEU A 313 -0.33 4.14 33.29
CA LEU A 313 0.67 5.03 32.66
C LEU A 313 2.09 4.70 33.14
N ASP A 314 2.26 4.51 34.46
CA ASP A 314 3.57 4.21 35.09
C ASP A 314 4.16 2.89 34.58
N ARG A 315 3.29 1.88 34.37
CA ARG A 315 3.73 0.60 33.81
C ARG A 315 4.20 0.76 32.37
N LEU A 316 3.48 1.53 31.56
CA LEU A 316 3.84 1.78 30.17
C LEU A 316 5.14 2.59 30.06
N GLN A 317 5.35 3.59 30.91
CA GLN A 317 6.61 4.34 30.97
C GLN A 317 7.79 3.44 31.35
N LYS A 318 7.62 2.58 32.37
CA LYS A 318 8.65 1.61 32.75
C LYS A 318 8.98 0.62 31.63
N THR A 319 7.96 0.16 30.89
CA THR A 319 8.16 -0.73 29.72
C THR A 319 9.01 -0.04 28.66
N ILE A 320 8.75 1.24 28.36
CA ILE A 320 9.53 2.02 27.38
C ILE A 320 10.98 2.21 27.86
N GLU A 321 11.21 2.50 29.13
CA GLU A 321 12.56 2.61 29.68
C GLU A 321 13.36 1.32 29.52
N LEU A 322 12.78 0.18 29.91
CA LEU A 322 13.41 -1.15 29.75
C LEU A 322 13.65 -1.51 28.29
N THR A 323 12.72 -1.14 27.41
CA THR A 323 12.88 -1.34 25.95
C THR A 323 14.05 -0.52 25.41
N ARG A 324 14.18 0.76 25.84
CA ARG A 324 15.31 1.60 25.46
C ARG A 324 16.65 1.06 25.96
N GLU A 325 16.70 0.56 27.19
CA GLU A 325 17.92 -0.06 27.74
C GLU A 325 18.32 -1.31 26.94
N ALA A 326 17.34 -2.15 26.58
CA ALA A 326 17.57 -3.33 25.76
C ALA A 326 18.04 -2.97 24.35
N ASP A 327 17.45 -1.99 23.68
CA ASP A 327 17.86 -1.49 22.37
C ASP A 327 19.31 -0.98 22.38
N LEU A 328 19.68 -0.18 23.38
CA LEU A 328 21.05 0.29 23.53
C LEU A 328 22.02 -0.87 23.76
N ALA A 329 21.65 -1.85 24.60
CA ALA A 329 22.49 -3.00 24.84
C ALA A 329 22.71 -3.83 23.57
N MET A 330 21.69 -4.01 22.75
CA MET A 330 21.80 -4.72 21.46
C MET A 330 22.73 -4.01 20.46
N LYS A 331 22.76 -2.69 20.46
CA LYS A 331 23.58 -1.89 19.54
C LYS A 331 25.06 -1.82 19.97
N TYR A 332 25.35 -1.91 21.26
CA TYR A 332 26.71 -1.71 21.80
C TYR A 332 27.39 -3.00 22.30
N ARG A 333 26.67 -4.11 22.43
CA ARG A 333 27.24 -5.39 22.86
C ARG A 333 27.29 -6.37 21.71
N PHE A 334 28.39 -7.14 21.64
CA PHE A 334 28.60 -8.18 20.62
C PHE A 334 28.00 -9.53 21.05
N ASP A 335 26.80 -9.51 21.65
CA ASP A 335 26.07 -10.72 22.03
C ASP A 335 24.80 -10.93 21.17
N SER A 336 24.09 -12.03 21.40
CA SER A 336 22.87 -12.34 20.64
C SER A 336 21.78 -11.31 20.95
N GLY A 337 21.32 -10.57 19.94
CA GLY A 337 20.22 -9.63 20.07
C GLY A 337 18.95 -10.27 20.66
N TYR A 338 18.66 -11.53 20.39
CA TYR A 338 17.55 -12.28 20.97
C TYR A 338 17.65 -12.41 22.49
N PHE A 339 18.86 -12.49 23.06
CA PHE A 339 19.06 -12.53 24.51
C PHE A 339 18.50 -11.28 25.19
N HIS A 340 18.65 -10.10 24.58
CA HIS A 340 18.12 -8.85 25.11
C HIS A 340 16.61 -8.79 25.04
N LEU A 341 15.99 -9.36 24.01
CA LEU A 341 14.52 -9.50 23.90
C LEU A 341 13.98 -10.46 24.97
N GLU A 342 14.61 -11.63 25.16
CA GLU A 342 14.26 -12.59 26.21
C GLU A 342 14.39 -11.95 27.62
N LYS A 343 15.49 -11.22 27.86
CA LYS A 343 15.70 -10.49 29.11
C LYS A 343 14.64 -9.42 29.33
N LEU A 344 14.26 -8.67 28.29
CA LEU A 344 13.19 -7.67 28.38
C LEU A 344 11.88 -8.33 28.82
N ILE A 345 11.46 -9.43 28.17
CA ILE A 345 10.24 -10.17 28.54
C ILE A 345 10.26 -10.62 29.98
N CYS A 346 11.39 -11.14 30.45
CA CYS A 346 11.53 -11.61 31.84
C CYS A 346 11.50 -10.47 32.86
N SER A 347 11.93 -9.27 32.48
CA SER A 347 12.03 -8.09 33.38
C SER A 347 10.70 -7.33 33.55
N LEU A 348 9.74 -7.54 32.65
CA LEU A 348 8.40 -6.95 32.67
C LEU A 348 7.38 -7.84 33.35
#